data_298fe400d08d5c2f44ced28465f17b5d
#
_entry.id   298fe400d08d5c2f44ced28465f17b5d
#
_cell.length_a   1.000
_cell.length_b   1.000
_cell.length_c   1.000
_cell.angle_alpha   90.00
_cell.angle_beta   90.00
_cell.angle_gamma   90.00
#
_symmetry.space_group_name_H-M   'P 1'
#
loop_
_entity.id
_entity.type
_entity.pdbx_description
1 polymer ?
#
loop_
_entity_poly.entity_id
_entity_poly.type
_entity_poly.pdbx_seq_one_letter_code
_entity_poly.pdbx_strand_id
1 'polypeptide(L)'
;MKLFLDTADVAVIKDMLPTGMVDGVTTNPSLIAKSGRNIAEVIAEICALVEGPISAEAVATDFETMVKEGDKLAAIAPNVVVKLPLTWDGLRACRVFSDKG
;
A
#
# COMPACT_ATOMS: atom_id res chain seq x y z
N MET A 1 -2.31 20.90 -2.22
CA MET A 1 -3.02 19.71 -2.71
C MET A 1 -2.02 18.59 -2.93
N LYS A 2 -2.40 17.38 -2.59
CA LYS A 2 -1.56 16.20 -2.85
C LYS A 2 -2.19 15.33 -3.91
N LEU A 3 -1.38 14.82 -4.83
CA LEU A 3 -1.83 13.99 -5.94
C LEU A 3 -1.26 12.58 -5.82
N PHE A 4 -2.13 11.59 -5.89
CA PHE A 4 -1.78 10.18 -5.78
C PHE A 4 -2.09 9.46 -7.09
N LEU A 5 -1.21 8.56 -7.50
CA LEU A 5 -1.48 7.62 -8.58
C LEU A 5 -2.15 6.37 -7.99
N ASP A 6 -3.21 5.91 -8.61
CA ASP A 6 -3.89 4.67 -8.21
C ASP A 6 -3.50 3.56 -9.19
N THR A 7 -2.36 2.92 -8.94
CA THR A 7 -1.81 1.92 -9.85
C THR A 7 -0.74 1.07 -9.14
N ALA A 8 -0.55 -0.14 -9.62
CA ALA A 8 0.57 -1.00 -9.25
C ALA A 8 1.54 -1.20 -10.43
N ASP A 9 1.34 -0.47 -11.53
CA ASP A 9 2.21 -0.53 -12.70
C ASP A 9 3.42 0.38 -12.53
N VAL A 10 4.56 -0.22 -12.27
CA VAL A 10 5.82 0.49 -12.02
C VAL A 10 6.25 1.34 -13.23
N ALA A 11 5.99 0.87 -14.46
CA ALA A 11 6.33 1.62 -15.65
C ALA A 11 5.55 2.94 -15.74
N VAL A 12 4.25 2.91 -15.41
CA VAL A 12 3.40 4.10 -15.36
C VAL A 12 3.91 5.08 -14.31
N ILE A 13 4.28 4.57 -13.14
CA ILE A 13 4.81 5.40 -12.06
C ILE A 13 6.10 6.09 -12.51
N LYS A 14 7.02 5.36 -13.11
CA LYS A 14 8.28 5.92 -13.63
C LYS A 14 8.04 7.00 -14.68
N ASP A 15 7.05 6.82 -15.54
CA ASP A 15 6.70 7.80 -16.57
C ASP A 15 6.14 9.09 -15.96
N MET A 16 5.44 8.99 -14.84
CA MET A 16 4.80 10.15 -14.21
C MET A 16 5.71 10.90 -13.23
N LEU A 17 6.73 10.26 -12.68
CA LEU A 17 7.63 10.88 -11.70
C LEU A 17 8.27 12.19 -12.18
N PRO A 18 8.73 12.31 -13.45
CA PRO A 18 9.35 13.56 -13.92
C PRO A 18 8.42 14.78 -13.88
N THR A 19 7.10 14.58 -13.77
CA THR A 19 6.15 15.70 -13.66
C THR A 19 6.30 16.47 -12.34
N GLY A 20 6.90 15.85 -11.32
CA GLY A 20 6.98 16.40 -9.98
C GLY A 20 5.65 16.45 -9.24
N MET A 21 4.60 15.83 -9.78
CA MET A 21 3.23 15.90 -9.24
C MET A 21 2.80 14.67 -8.45
N VAL A 22 3.66 13.65 -8.35
CA VAL A 22 3.32 12.39 -7.64
C VAL A 22 3.72 12.50 -6.18
N ASP A 23 2.74 12.69 -5.31
CA ASP A 23 2.96 12.78 -3.86
C ASP A 23 2.91 11.42 -3.17
N GLY A 24 2.22 10.46 -3.76
CA GLY A 24 2.10 9.11 -3.24
C GLY A 24 1.44 8.19 -4.25
N VAL A 25 1.30 6.92 -3.86
CA VAL A 25 0.67 5.90 -4.71
C VAL A 25 -0.29 5.08 -3.87
N THR A 26 -1.44 4.78 -4.43
CA THR A 26 -2.39 3.84 -3.83
C THR A 26 -2.43 2.57 -4.67
N THR A 27 -2.39 1.44 -4.01
CA THR A 27 -2.58 0.13 -4.65
C THR A 27 -3.77 -0.58 -4.01
N ASN A 28 -4.20 -1.67 -4.62
CA ASN A 28 -5.19 -2.57 -4.06
C ASN A 28 -4.96 -3.98 -4.61
N PRO A 29 -5.59 -5.02 -4.03
CA PRO A 29 -5.36 -6.40 -4.48
C PRO A 29 -5.63 -6.64 -5.95
N SER A 30 -6.63 -5.98 -6.53
CA SER A 30 -6.96 -6.12 -7.95
C SER A 30 -5.86 -5.57 -8.85
N LEU A 31 -5.31 -4.42 -8.51
CA LEU A 31 -4.20 -3.81 -9.25
C LEU A 31 -2.93 -4.65 -9.14
N ILE A 32 -2.64 -5.18 -7.95
CA ILE A 32 -1.49 -6.07 -7.73
C ILE A 32 -1.66 -7.35 -8.57
N ALA A 33 -2.84 -7.94 -8.58
CA ALA A 33 -3.12 -9.14 -9.38
C ALA A 33 -2.92 -8.89 -10.87
N LYS A 34 -3.34 -7.73 -11.37
CA LYS A 34 -3.12 -7.35 -12.78
C LYS A 34 -1.65 -7.23 -13.14
N SER A 35 -0.81 -6.83 -12.20
CA SER A 35 0.63 -6.73 -12.46
C SER A 35 1.30 -8.09 -12.70
N GLY A 36 0.68 -9.18 -12.25
CA GLY A 36 1.24 -10.53 -12.32
C GLY A 36 2.47 -10.74 -11.44
N ARG A 37 2.77 -9.80 -10.53
CA ARG A 37 3.97 -9.82 -9.70
C ARG A 37 3.61 -10.06 -8.23
N ASN A 38 4.61 -10.45 -7.45
CA ASN A 38 4.50 -10.61 -6.01
C ASN A 38 4.28 -9.24 -5.32
N ILE A 39 3.31 -9.17 -4.40
CA ILE A 39 2.97 -7.91 -3.73
C ILE A 39 4.16 -7.29 -2.99
N ALA A 40 4.94 -8.10 -2.27
CA ALA A 40 6.08 -7.57 -1.50
C ALA A 40 7.12 -6.93 -2.42
N GLU A 41 7.40 -7.54 -3.57
CA GLU A 41 8.35 -7.02 -4.55
C GLU A 41 7.85 -5.72 -5.18
N VAL A 42 6.58 -5.68 -5.60
CA VAL A 42 5.99 -4.49 -6.23
C VAL A 42 5.97 -3.32 -5.24
N ILE A 43 5.51 -3.55 -4.02
CA ILE A 43 5.43 -2.50 -3.01
C ILE A 43 6.83 -1.98 -2.65
N ALA A 44 7.80 -2.87 -2.49
CA ALA A 44 9.19 -2.47 -2.21
C ALA A 44 9.74 -1.60 -3.33
N GLU A 45 9.49 -1.97 -4.58
CA GLU A 45 9.97 -1.22 -5.75
C GLU A 45 9.31 0.17 -5.84
N ILE A 46 8.00 0.24 -5.62
CA ILE A 46 7.29 1.53 -5.60
C ILE A 46 7.79 2.42 -4.47
N CYS A 47 7.98 1.86 -3.28
CA CYS A 47 8.50 2.61 -2.12
C CYS A 47 9.90 3.17 -2.37
N ALA A 48 10.73 2.47 -3.15
CA ALA A 48 12.06 2.95 -3.51
C ALA A 48 12.01 4.09 -4.53
N LEU A 49 10.96 4.15 -5.36
CA LEU A 49 10.80 5.18 -6.39
C LEU A 49 10.12 6.45 -5.89
N VAL A 50 9.18 6.32 -4.96
CA VAL A 50 8.34 7.41 -4.48
C VAL A 50 8.56 7.60 -2.98
N GLU A 51 8.96 8.80 -2.57
CA GLU A 51 9.24 9.09 -1.15
C GLU A 51 7.98 9.21 -0.30
N GLY A 52 6.87 9.57 -0.90
CA GLY A 52 5.60 9.78 -0.22
C GLY A 52 4.91 8.48 0.19
N PRO A 53 3.70 8.56 0.76
CA PRO A 53 2.96 7.40 1.24
C PRO A 53 2.58 6.44 0.12
N ILE A 54 2.78 5.16 0.35
CA ILE A 54 2.41 4.08 -0.58
C ILE A 54 1.44 3.16 0.13
N SER A 55 0.20 3.07 -0.33
CA SER A 55 -0.77 2.17 0.28
C SER A 55 -0.61 0.73 -0.21
N ALA A 56 -0.66 -0.20 0.73
CA ALA A 56 -0.69 -1.63 0.47
C ALA A 56 -1.82 -2.24 1.27
N GLU A 57 -2.73 -2.94 0.61
CA GLU A 57 -3.95 -3.45 1.23
C GLU A 57 -3.82 -4.91 1.63
N ALA A 58 -4.24 -5.22 2.87
CA ALA A 58 -4.38 -6.57 3.35
C ALA A 58 -5.60 -7.23 2.68
N VAL A 59 -5.47 -8.48 2.25
CA VAL A 59 -6.55 -9.23 1.60
C VAL A 59 -7.36 -10.09 2.57
N ALA A 60 -6.85 -10.30 3.79
CA ALA A 60 -7.55 -11.09 4.81
C ALA A 60 -8.89 -10.47 5.19
N THR A 61 -9.82 -11.32 5.62
CA THR A 61 -11.18 -10.90 6.01
C THR A 61 -11.42 -10.91 7.51
N ASP A 62 -10.55 -11.55 8.29
CA ASP A 62 -10.63 -11.59 9.74
C ASP A 62 -9.58 -10.72 10.42
N PHE A 63 -9.91 -10.25 11.61
CA PHE A 63 -9.07 -9.31 12.37
C PHE A 63 -7.64 -9.81 12.59
N GLU A 64 -7.47 -11.04 13.12
CA GLU A 64 -6.14 -11.54 13.47
C GLU A 64 -5.22 -11.66 12.25
N THR A 65 -5.74 -12.17 11.13
CA THR A 65 -4.98 -12.30 9.89
C THR A 65 -4.68 -10.93 9.27
N MET A 66 -5.61 -9.99 9.35
CA MET A 66 -5.38 -8.60 8.91
C MET A 66 -4.21 -7.97 9.64
N VAL A 67 -4.13 -8.14 10.96
CA VAL A 67 -3.03 -7.57 11.76
C VAL A 67 -1.71 -8.20 11.35
N LYS A 68 -1.65 -9.51 11.18
CA LYS A 68 -0.44 -10.20 10.74
C LYS A 68 0.01 -9.76 9.34
N GLU A 69 -0.92 -9.70 8.40
CA GLU A 69 -0.63 -9.23 7.04
C GLU A 69 -0.16 -7.79 7.04
N GLY A 70 -0.85 -6.92 7.76
CA GLY A 70 -0.51 -5.52 7.85
C GLY A 70 0.87 -5.29 8.47
N ASP A 71 1.24 -6.05 9.48
CA ASP A 71 2.59 -5.99 10.06
C ASP A 71 3.66 -6.36 9.03
N LYS A 72 3.40 -7.38 8.20
CA LYS A 72 4.31 -7.77 7.13
C LYS A 72 4.43 -6.68 6.07
N LEU A 73 3.31 -6.08 5.68
CA LEU A 73 3.29 -4.99 4.71
C LEU A 73 4.04 -3.76 5.23
N ALA A 74 3.79 -3.39 6.48
CA ALA A 74 4.45 -2.25 7.12
C ALA A 74 5.97 -2.44 7.24
N ALA A 75 6.41 -3.69 7.35
CA ALA A 75 7.84 -4.02 7.45
C ALA A 75 8.59 -3.89 6.12
N ILE A 76 7.89 -3.77 4.99
CA ILE A 76 8.51 -3.67 3.66
C ILE A 76 9.33 -2.38 3.54
N ALA A 77 8.75 -1.24 3.94
CA ALA A 77 9.43 0.05 3.88
C ALA A 77 8.76 1.07 4.82
N PRO A 78 9.48 2.13 5.25
CA PRO A 78 8.94 3.11 6.19
C PRO A 78 7.75 3.91 5.67
N ASN A 79 7.63 4.07 4.35
CA ASN A 79 6.57 4.85 3.73
C ASN A 79 5.34 4.03 3.33
N VAL A 80 5.28 2.76 3.71
CA VAL A 80 4.07 1.95 3.51
C VAL A 80 2.96 2.42 4.43
N VAL A 81 1.77 2.60 3.86
CA VAL A 81 0.53 2.83 4.59
C VAL A 81 -0.32 1.57 4.43
N VAL A 82 -0.63 0.91 5.53
CA VAL A 82 -1.46 -0.29 5.51
C VAL A 82 -2.91 0.12 5.26
N LYS A 83 -3.45 -0.36 4.15
CA LYS A 83 -4.85 -0.13 3.78
C LYS A 83 -5.67 -1.35 4.19
N LEU A 84 -6.80 -1.10 4.82
CA LEU A 84 -7.67 -2.14 5.36
C LEU A 84 -9.07 -2.01 4.77
N PRO A 85 -9.81 -3.13 4.61
CA PRO A 85 -11.17 -3.05 4.12
C PRO A 85 -12.08 -2.34 5.15
N LEU A 86 -13.08 -1.63 4.65
CA LEU A 86 -14.05 -0.96 5.52
C LEU A 86 -15.10 -1.97 6.01
N THR A 87 -14.68 -2.76 7.00
CA THR A 87 -15.50 -3.76 7.67
C THR A 87 -15.33 -3.59 9.18
N TRP A 88 -16.12 -4.32 9.97
CA TRP A 88 -15.96 -4.31 11.44
C TRP A 88 -14.54 -4.71 11.84
N ASP A 89 -14.04 -5.81 11.30
CA ASP A 89 -12.69 -6.29 11.60
C ASP A 89 -11.61 -5.36 11.03
N GLY A 90 -11.86 -4.75 9.88
CA GLY A 90 -10.96 -3.73 9.31
C GLY A 90 -10.82 -2.51 10.21
N LEU A 91 -11.91 -2.04 10.81
CA LEU A 91 -11.89 -0.93 11.76
C LEU A 91 -11.13 -1.28 13.03
N ARG A 92 -11.30 -2.51 13.53
CA ARG A 92 -10.54 -3.00 14.69
C ARG A 92 -9.05 -3.06 14.41
N ALA A 93 -8.67 -3.59 13.26
CA ALA A 93 -7.28 -3.64 12.82
C ALA A 93 -6.69 -2.24 12.64
N CYS A 94 -7.46 -1.32 12.11
CA CYS A 94 -7.04 0.08 11.95
C CYS A 94 -6.66 0.70 13.29
N ARG A 95 -7.43 0.44 14.35
CA ARG A 95 -7.09 0.94 15.69
C ARG A 95 -5.75 0.37 16.18
N VAL A 96 -5.51 -0.92 15.95
CA VAL A 96 -4.24 -1.55 16.32
C VAL A 96 -3.05 -0.86 15.66
N PHE A 97 -3.14 -0.60 14.34
CA PHE A 97 -2.07 0.07 13.61
C PHE A 97 -1.93 1.54 14.00
N SER A 98 -3.02 2.23 14.26
CA SER A 98 -3.01 3.60 14.75
C SER A 98 -2.27 3.72 16.09
N ASP A 99 -2.48 2.77 17.00
CA ASP A 99 -1.82 2.75 18.29
C ASP A 99 -0.33 2.44 18.21
N LYS A 100 0.10 1.77 17.16
CA LYS A 100 1.53 1.50 16.91
C LYS A 100 2.26 2.70 16.28
N GLY A 101 1.52 3.64 15.78
CA GLY A 101 2.08 4.77 15.02
C GLY A 101 2.14 4.43 13.55
#